data_ce9b00c2c962b191ed1cf9631d3d4049
#
_entry.id   ce9b00c2c962b191ed1cf9631d3d4049
#
_cell.length_a   1.000
_cell.length_b   1.000
_cell.length_c   1.000
_cell.angle_alpha   90.00
_cell.angle_beta   90.00
_cell.angle_gamma   90.00
#
_symmetry.space_group_name_H-M   'P 1'
#
loop_
_entity.id
_entity.type
_entity.pdbx_description
1 polymer ?
#
loop_
_entity_poly.entity_id
_entity_poly.type
_entity_poly.pdbx_seq_one_letter_code
_entity_poly.pdbx_strand_id
1 'polypeptide(L)'
;MSALEQYTSEVQDLFGLSCRFECDMPVLVDQEAVANHLYRIAQEAVNNAIKHGGGRDILVKLSAEGGNIALSIRDNGVGLPENVRASKGMGLHIMNYRAKTIGATLQVQRCPDGGTVVTCSLQ
;
A
#
# COMPACT_ATOMS: atom_id res chain seq x y z
N MET A 1 -4.34 11.35 5.61
CA MET A 1 -5.63 11.12 4.92
C MET A 1 -6.57 10.32 5.82
N SER A 2 -7.67 10.90 6.20
CA SER A 2 -8.61 10.26 7.11
C SER A 2 -9.23 8.98 6.55
N ALA A 3 -9.35 8.88 5.22
CA ALA A 3 -9.88 7.67 4.59
C ALA A 3 -8.97 6.46 4.84
N LEU A 4 -7.66 6.66 4.80
CA LEU A 4 -6.71 5.57 5.08
C LEU A 4 -6.74 5.17 6.55
N GLU A 5 -6.87 6.14 7.45
CA GLU A 5 -7.00 5.83 8.88
C GLU A 5 -8.24 4.98 9.14
N GLN A 6 -9.35 5.37 8.56
CA GLN A 6 -10.60 4.63 8.73
C GLN A 6 -10.49 3.23 8.13
N TYR A 7 -9.90 3.13 6.94
CA TYR A 7 -9.76 1.84 6.28
C TYR A 7 -8.91 0.87 7.08
N THR A 8 -7.76 1.31 7.60
CA THR A 8 -6.88 0.44 8.39
C THR A 8 -7.57 -0.02 9.67
N SER A 9 -8.34 0.86 10.30
CA SER A 9 -9.11 0.51 11.49
C SER A 9 -10.15 -0.56 11.18
N GLU A 10 -10.86 -0.43 10.07
CA GLU A 10 -11.86 -1.41 9.65
C GLU A 10 -11.23 -2.77 9.36
N VAL A 11 -10.05 -2.78 8.75
CA VAL A 11 -9.34 -4.01 8.46
C VAL A 11 -8.97 -4.73 9.76
N GLN A 12 -8.50 -3.99 10.76
CA GLN A 12 -8.20 -4.59 12.07
C GLN A 12 -9.43 -5.26 12.66
N ASP A 13 -10.55 -4.58 12.62
CA ASP A 13 -11.78 -5.09 13.21
C ASP A 13 -12.30 -6.32 12.46
N LEU A 14 -12.25 -6.28 11.13
CA LEU A 14 -12.81 -7.36 10.32
C LEU A 14 -11.94 -8.62 10.30
N PHE A 15 -10.64 -8.46 10.27
CA PHE A 15 -9.74 -9.60 10.07
C PHE A 15 -8.95 -10.00 11.31
N GLY A 16 -9.06 -9.23 12.39
CA GLY A 16 -8.40 -9.57 13.65
C GLY A 16 -6.90 -9.53 13.57
N LEU A 17 -6.34 -8.63 12.75
CA LEU A 17 -4.89 -8.47 12.64
C LEU A 17 -4.52 -7.02 12.91
N SER A 18 -3.23 -6.76 13.07
CA SER A 18 -2.75 -5.40 13.28
C SER A 18 -2.62 -4.71 11.92
N CYS A 19 -3.36 -3.64 11.73
CA CYS A 19 -3.26 -2.83 10.53
C CYS A 19 -3.23 -1.37 10.98
N ARG A 20 -2.09 -0.71 10.79
CA ARG A 20 -1.87 0.63 11.31
C ARG A 20 -1.62 1.61 10.19
N PHE A 21 -1.99 2.86 10.42
CA PHE A 21 -1.70 3.95 9.52
C PHE A 21 -0.80 4.95 10.23
N GLU A 22 0.29 5.33 9.58
CA GLU A 22 1.22 6.32 10.10
C GLU A 22 1.40 7.46 9.10
N CYS A 23 1.43 8.68 9.62
CA CYS A 23 1.69 9.87 8.82
C CYS A 23 2.45 10.84 9.71
N ASP A 24 3.71 11.10 9.38
CA ASP A 24 4.58 11.92 10.24
C ASP A 24 4.13 13.37 10.32
N MET A 25 3.61 13.88 9.22
CA MET A 25 3.09 15.24 9.15
C MET A 25 1.84 15.23 8.28
N PRO A 26 0.92 16.19 8.51
CA PRO A 26 -0.25 16.26 7.63
C PRO A 26 0.18 16.36 6.17
N VAL A 27 -0.25 15.40 5.37
CA VAL A 27 0.04 15.38 3.95
C VAL A 27 -1.22 15.81 3.22
N LEU A 28 -1.14 16.94 2.52
CA LEU A 28 -2.24 17.42 1.72
C LEU A 28 -2.09 16.89 0.30
N VAL A 29 -3.09 16.17 -0.14
CA VAL A 29 -3.18 15.74 -1.52
C VAL A 29 -4.25 16.60 -2.16
N ASP A 30 -3.80 17.63 -2.86
CA ASP A 30 -4.70 18.67 -3.37
C ASP A 30 -5.66 18.19 -4.43
N GLN A 31 -5.27 17.14 -5.17
CA GLN A 31 -6.09 16.63 -6.24
C GLN A 31 -6.84 15.40 -5.77
N GLU A 32 -8.14 15.48 -5.83
CA GLU A 32 -9.00 14.39 -5.40
C GLU A 32 -8.73 13.10 -6.18
N ALA A 33 -8.46 13.21 -7.47
CA ALA A 33 -8.15 12.04 -8.28
C ALA A 33 -6.89 11.34 -7.80
N VAL A 34 -5.86 12.11 -7.43
CA VAL A 34 -4.62 11.54 -6.90
C VAL A 34 -4.90 10.82 -5.59
N ALA A 35 -5.65 11.47 -4.70
CA ALA A 35 -5.99 10.85 -3.41
C ALA A 35 -6.76 9.55 -3.59
N ASN A 36 -7.69 9.51 -4.53
CA ASN A 36 -8.45 8.30 -4.82
C ASN A 36 -7.57 7.16 -5.32
N HIS A 37 -6.66 7.45 -6.23
CA HIS A 37 -5.76 6.42 -6.75
C HIS A 37 -4.83 5.89 -5.65
N LEU A 38 -4.29 6.77 -4.82
CA LEU A 38 -3.45 6.34 -3.69
C LEU A 38 -4.25 5.46 -2.73
N TYR A 39 -5.47 5.85 -2.42
CA TYR A 39 -6.33 5.07 -1.55
C TYR A 39 -6.60 3.66 -2.12
N ARG A 40 -6.89 3.57 -3.41
CA ARG A 40 -7.15 2.27 -4.05
C ARG A 40 -5.89 1.41 -4.12
N ILE A 41 -4.73 2.02 -4.32
CA ILE A 41 -3.46 1.29 -4.29
C ILE A 41 -3.25 0.69 -2.89
N ALA A 42 -3.50 1.48 -1.84
CA ALA A 42 -3.38 0.98 -0.47
C ALA A 42 -4.34 -0.18 -0.22
N GLN A 43 -5.60 -0.06 -0.65
CA GLN A 43 -6.58 -1.14 -0.49
C GLN A 43 -6.12 -2.42 -1.17
N GLU A 44 -5.60 -2.31 -2.41
CA GLU A 44 -5.17 -3.48 -3.15
C GLU A 44 -3.96 -4.13 -2.49
N ALA A 45 -3.01 -3.33 -2.01
CA ALA A 45 -1.83 -3.86 -1.34
C ALA A 45 -2.18 -4.55 -0.02
N VAL A 46 -3.09 -3.96 0.75
CA VAL A 46 -3.55 -4.56 2.01
C VAL A 46 -4.29 -5.87 1.73
N ASN A 47 -5.15 -5.87 0.72
CA ASN A 47 -5.86 -7.09 0.33
C ASN A 47 -4.90 -8.22 -0.06
N ASN A 48 -3.85 -7.88 -0.81
CA ASN A 48 -2.85 -8.87 -1.19
C ASN A 48 -2.11 -9.41 0.02
N ALA A 49 -1.80 -8.55 0.98
CA ALA A 49 -1.14 -8.98 2.21
C ALA A 49 -2.01 -9.97 2.98
N ILE A 50 -3.30 -9.72 3.06
CA ILE A 50 -4.24 -10.58 3.77
C ILE A 50 -4.43 -11.91 3.04
N LYS A 51 -4.67 -11.84 1.72
CA LYS A 51 -4.99 -13.04 0.93
C LYS A 51 -3.80 -13.95 0.68
N HIS A 52 -2.66 -13.36 0.39
CA HIS A 52 -1.52 -14.13 -0.11
C HIS A 52 -0.33 -14.14 0.84
N GLY A 53 -0.19 -13.13 1.67
CA GLY A 53 0.96 -13.02 2.55
C GLY A 53 0.78 -13.67 3.90
N GLY A 54 -0.45 -13.88 4.35
CA GLY A 54 -0.71 -14.36 5.70
C GLY A 54 -0.19 -13.41 6.76
N GLY A 55 0.00 -12.15 6.42
CA GLY A 55 0.54 -11.17 7.35
C GLY A 55 -0.42 -10.85 8.47
N ARG A 56 0.12 -10.71 9.66
CA ARG A 56 -0.66 -10.33 10.83
C ARG A 56 -0.40 -8.92 11.26
N ASP A 57 0.57 -8.26 10.63
CA ASP A 57 0.99 -6.92 10.99
C ASP A 57 1.20 -6.16 9.69
N ILE A 58 0.35 -5.19 9.43
CA ILE A 58 0.39 -4.38 8.22
C ILE A 58 0.56 -2.92 8.61
N LEU A 59 1.49 -2.23 7.96
CA LEU A 59 1.72 -0.82 8.20
C LEU A 59 1.52 -0.05 6.90
N VAL A 60 0.59 0.89 6.92
CA VAL A 60 0.35 1.81 5.82
C VAL A 60 0.94 3.16 6.24
N LYS A 61 1.91 3.64 5.50
CA LYS A 61 2.60 4.88 5.84
C LYS A 61 2.51 5.86 4.69
N LEU A 62 2.14 7.09 5.01
CA LEU A 62 2.09 8.18 4.05
C LEU A 62 3.07 9.26 4.52
N SER A 63 3.95 9.68 3.64
CA SER A 63 4.95 10.69 3.97
C SER A 63 5.11 11.68 2.84
N ALA A 64 5.60 12.88 3.17
CA ALA A 64 5.90 13.91 2.20
C ALA A 64 7.22 14.55 2.56
N GLU A 65 8.06 14.74 1.55
CA GLU A 65 9.36 15.36 1.74
C GLU A 65 9.75 16.09 0.47
N GLY A 66 10.02 17.38 0.60
CA GLY A 66 10.47 18.18 -0.53
C GLY A 66 9.51 18.21 -1.70
N GLY A 67 8.21 18.16 -1.44
CA GLY A 67 7.21 18.16 -2.50
C GLY A 67 6.89 16.77 -3.05
N ASN A 68 7.62 15.75 -2.60
CA ASN A 68 7.37 14.37 -3.01
C ASN A 68 6.48 13.68 -1.99
N ILE A 69 5.57 12.84 -2.49
CA ILE A 69 4.67 12.06 -1.64
C ILE A 69 5.04 10.59 -1.81
N ALA A 70 5.11 9.87 -0.70
CA ALA A 70 5.37 8.43 -0.74
C ALA A 70 4.34 7.71 0.12
N LEU A 71 3.73 6.71 -0.48
CA LEU A 71 2.80 5.80 0.20
C LEU A 71 3.46 4.43 0.23
N SER A 72 3.58 3.84 1.41
CA SER A 72 4.13 2.49 1.52
C SER A 72 3.21 1.60 2.33
N ILE A 73 3.11 0.36 1.91
CA ILE A 73 2.32 -0.66 2.59
C ILE A 73 3.24 -1.84 2.83
N ARG A 74 3.53 -2.12 4.08
CA ARG A 74 4.44 -3.18 4.47
C ARG A 74 3.71 -4.22 5.30
N ASP A 75 3.94 -5.48 5.00
CA ASP A 75 3.40 -6.56 5.81
C ASP A 75 4.53 -7.48 6.27
N ASN A 76 4.27 -8.28 7.30
CA ASN A 76 5.23 -9.21 7.84
C ASN A 76 4.88 -10.66 7.52
N GLY A 77 4.15 -10.88 6.42
CA GLY A 77 3.77 -12.21 6.00
C GLY A 77 4.93 -12.97 5.35
N VAL A 78 4.58 -13.95 4.52
CA VAL A 78 5.59 -14.78 3.87
C VAL A 78 6.24 -14.12 2.65
N GLY A 79 5.75 -12.95 2.27
CA GLY A 79 6.23 -12.28 1.08
C GLY A 79 5.56 -12.82 -0.18
N LEU A 80 5.82 -12.12 -1.29
CA LEU A 80 5.27 -12.56 -2.57
C LEU A 80 6.09 -13.69 -3.14
N PRO A 81 5.45 -14.64 -3.85
CA PRO A 81 6.21 -15.69 -4.55
C PRO A 81 7.15 -15.07 -5.58
N GLU A 82 8.23 -15.78 -5.89
CA GLU A 82 9.17 -15.31 -6.88
C GLU A 82 8.52 -15.11 -8.24
N ASN A 83 7.53 -15.94 -8.56
CA ASN A 83 6.85 -15.88 -9.83
C ASN A 83 5.51 -15.16 -9.74
N VAL A 84 5.40 -14.17 -8.88
CA VAL A 84 4.15 -13.45 -8.66
C VAL A 84 3.58 -12.86 -9.95
N ARG A 85 4.45 -12.43 -10.86
CA ARG A 85 4.00 -11.87 -12.12
C ARG A 85 3.28 -12.89 -12.98
N ALA A 86 3.74 -14.11 -12.96
CA ALA A 86 3.11 -15.17 -13.72
C ALA A 86 1.86 -15.70 -13.04
N SER A 87 1.82 -15.69 -11.72
CA SER A 87 0.74 -16.33 -10.99
C SER A 87 -0.51 -15.50 -10.93
N LYS A 88 -0.39 -14.20 -10.65
CA LYS A 88 -1.60 -13.46 -10.47
C LYS A 88 -1.44 -12.03 -10.58
N GLY A 89 -0.96 -11.57 -11.58
CA GLY A 89 -0.66 -10.18 -11.75
C GLY A 89 -1.82 -9.19 -11.69
N MET A 90 -3.06 -9.67 -11.53
CA MET A 90 -4.19 -8.74 -11.61
C MET A 90 -4.09 -7.60 -10.61
N GLY A 91 -3.84 -7.89 -9.33
CA GLY A 91 -3.73 -6.84 -8.33
C GLY A 91 -2.56 -5.91 -8.60
N LEU A 92 -1.40 -6.46 -8.99
CA LEU A 92 -0.24 -5.66 -9.31
C LEU A 92 -0.47 -4.82 -10.56
N HIS A 93 -1.14 -5.37 -11.57
CA HIS A 93 -1.49 -4.62 -12.77
C HIS A 93 -2.39 -3.44 -12.45
N ILE A 94 -3.38 -3.64 -11.60
CA ILE A 94 -4.28 -2.58 -11.18
C ILE A 94 -3.50 -1.48 -10.47
N MET A 95 -2.61 -1.86 -9.53
CA MET A 95 -1.81 -0.88 -8.81
C MET A 95 -0.89 -0.11 -9.75
N ASN A 96 -0.25 -0.80 -10.68
CA ASN A 96 0.62 -0.14 -11.66
C ASN A 96 -0.17 0.82 -12.56
N TYR A 97 -1.33 0.42 -13.01
CA TYR A 97 -2.18 1.27 -13.83
C TYR A 97 -2.56 2.55 -13.08
N ARG A 98 -2.97 2.40 -11.81
CA ARG A 98 -3.36 3.55 -11.00
C ARG A 98 -2.17 4.48 -10.74
N ALA A 99 -1.00 3.90 -10.46
CA ALA A 99 0.20 4.70 -10.23
C ALA A 99 0.56 5.50 -11.50
N LYS A 100 0.55 4.85 -12.64
CA LYS A 100 0.84 5.53 -13.91
C LYS A 100 -0.14 6.65 -14.20
N THR A 101 -1.41 6.43 -13.88
CA THR A 101 -2.44 7.43 -14.14
C THR A 101 -2.17 8.74 -13.42
N ILE A 102 -1.54 8.69 -12.24
CA ILE A 102 -1.22 9.90 -11.48
C ILE A 102 0.24 10.30 -11.61
N GLY A 103 0.99 9.68 -12.52
CA GLY A 103 2.39 10.01 -12.70
C GLY A 103 3.30 9.50 -11.61
N ALA A 104 2.89 8.47 -10.90
CA ALA A 104 3.67 7.89 -9.81
C ALA A 104 4.42 6.66 -10.24
N THR A 105 5.41 6.29 -9.46
CA THR A 105 6.20 5.07 -9.65
C THR A 105 5.84 4.07 -8.56
N LEU A 106 5.60 2.83 -8.96
CA LEU A 106 5.25 1.76 -8.03
C LEU A 106 6.40 0.76 -7.95
N GLN A 107 6.79 0.40 -6.73
CA GLN A 107 7.79 -0.63 -6.49
C GLN A 107 7.24 -1.65 -5.51
N VAL A 108 7.51 -2.93 -5.79
CA VAL A 108 7.11 -4.03 -4.91
C VAL A 108 8.36 -4.81 -4.59
N GLN A 109 8.70 -4.93 -3.31
CA GLN A 109 9.93 -5.56 -2.87
C GLN A 109 9.64 -6.55 -1.75
N ARG A 110 10.45 -7.63 -1.72
CA ARG A 110 10.40 -8.56 -0.60
C ARG A 110 11.33 -8.04 0.49
N CYS A 111 10.89 -8.17 1.73
CA CYS A 111 11.70 -7.77 2.87
C CYS A 111 12.64 -8.91 3.26
N PRO A 112 13.89 -8.61 3.68
CA PRO A 112 14.84 -9.65 4.07
C PRO A 112 14.35 -10.56 5.19
N ASP A 113 13.61 -10.02 6.14
CA ASP A 113 13.11 -10.79 7.28
C ASP A 113 11.72 -11.35 7.03
N GLY A 114 11.28 -11.39 5.81
CA GLY A 114 9.95 -11.87 5.45
C GLY A 114 9.00 -10.70 5.20
N GLY A 115 7.95 -10.98 4.46
CA GLY A 115 6.96 -9.97 4.12
C GLY A 115 7.28 -9.23 2.84
N THR A 116 6.44 -8.24 2.56
CA THR A 116 6.50 -7.47 1.32
C THR A 116 6.27 -6.01 1.62
N VAL A 117 6.91 -5.14 0.86
CA VAL A 117 6.61 -3.72 0.92
C VAL A 117 6.25 -3.22 -0.49
N VAL A 118 5.14 -2.51 -0.58
CA VAL A 118 4.69 -1.84 -1.80
C VAL A 118 4.89 -0.35 -1.57
N THR A 119 5.60 0.31 -2.47
CA THR A 119 5.86 1.75 -2.37
C THR A 119 5.39 2.45 -3.62
N CYS A 120 4.60 3.50 -3.44
CA CYS A 120 4.14 4.36 -4.52
C CYS A 120 4.70 5.75 -4.28
N SER A 121 5.52 6.24 -5.20
CA SER A 121 6.19 7.53 -5.07
C SER A 121 5.70 8.49 -6.13
N LEU A 122 5.32 9.69 -5.70
CA LEU A 122 4.76 10.72 -6.56
C LEU A 122 5.50 12.03 -6.31
N GLN A 123 5.95 12.66 -7.36
CA GLN A 123 6.59 13.97 -7.27
C GLN A 123 5.62 15.11 -7.46
#